data_fcbe1f04477e128cb95b4bc74312ef93
#
_entry.id   fcbe1f04477e128cb95b4bc74312ef93
#
_cell.length_a   1.000
_cell.length_b   1.000
_cell.length_c   1.000
_cell.angle_alpha   90.00
_cell.angle_beta   90.00
_cell.angle_gamma   90.00
#
_symmetry.space_group_name_H-M   'P 1'
#
loop_
_entity.id
_entity.type
_entity.pdbx_description
1 polymer ?
#
loop_
_entity_poly.entity_id
_entity_poly.type
_entity_poly.pdbx_seq_one_letter_code
_entity_poly.pdbx_strand_id
1 'polypeptide(L)'
;DNKRIIFGGRASMVNINDEKAISRLKDTMIEIWPKVAEIPIAYSWSGNTGFTFNQLPHVGQINDIYYAMGFCGSGTVLAPYLGYKVGYQAMGSKRGATAYSLTKLKLSPLNLLSKPYFLNILDIWTRLKFDR
;
A
#
# COMPACT_ATOMS: atom_id res chain seq x y z
N ASP A 1 19.06 -1.69 26.21
CA ASP A 1 18.06 -1.75 25.15
C ASP A 1 18.48 -0.90 23.99
N ASN A 2 18.66 -1.55 22.86
CA ASN A 2 19.13 -0.89 21.65
C ASN A 2 18.05 0.06 21.12
N LYS A 3 18.35 1.33 21.08
CA LYS A 3 17.52 2.33 20.41
C LYS A 3 17.61 2.08 18.91
N ARG A 4 16.50 1.79 18.28
CA ARG A 4 16.41 1.56 16.84
C ARG A 4 15.48 2.56 16.20
N ILE A 5 15.85 3.02 15.01
CA ILE A 5 15.00 3.83 14.16
C ILE A 5 14.42 2.88 13.10
N ILE A 6 13.11 2.89 12.92
CA ILE A 6 12.43 2.24 11.80
C ILE A 6 11.98 3.35 10.87
N PHE A 7 12.51 3.34 9.66
CA PHE A 7 12.15 4.30 8.63
C PHE A 7 11.51 3.57 7.45
N GLY A 8 10.35 4.02 7.04
CA GLY A 8 9.61 3.39 5.97
C GLY A 8 8.98 4.41 5.05
N GLY A 9 8.79 4.02 3.81
CA GLY A 9 8.19 4.87 2.80
C GLY A 9 7.94 4.14 1.50
N ARG A 10 7.31 4.81 0.55
CA ARG A 10 7.11 4.29 -0.80
C ARG A 10 8.37 4.51 -1.62
N ALA A 11 9.11 3.43 -1.88
CA ALA A 11 10.32 3.50 -2.70
C ALA A 11 10.03 3.65 -4.20
N SER A 12 8.91 3.09 -4.69
CA SER A 12 8.52 3.17 -6.11
C SER A 12 7.05 2.82 -6.30
N MET A 13 6.44 3.26 -7.40
CA MET A 13 5.14 2.77 -7.89
C MET A 13 5.25 1.49 -8.71
N VAL A 14 6.45 1.14 -9.14
CA VAL A 14 6.76 -0.06 -9.92
C VAL A 14 7.71 -0.95 -9.14
N ASN A 15 7.72 -2.23 -9.49
CA ASN A 15 8.66 -3.16 -8.87
C ASN A 15 10.10 -2.76 -9.22
N ILE A 16 10.88 -2.51 -8.20
CA ILE A 16 12.32 -2.28 -8.26
C ILE A 16 12.99 -3.34 -7.37
N ASN A 17 14.28 -3.59 -7.60
CA ASN A 17 15.03 -4.48 -6.73
C ASN A 17 15.21 -3.86 -5.33
N ASP A 18 15.42 -4.73 -4.34
CA ASP A 18 15.52 -4.32 -2.94
C ASP A 18 16.68 -3.35 -2.69
N GLU A 19 17.83 -3.56 -3.32
CA GLU A 19 18.99 -2.67 -3.19
C GLU A 19 18.66 -1.23 -3.59
N LYS A 20 17.95 -1.06 -4.70
CA LYS A 20 17.53 0.26 -5.18
C LYS A 20 16.46 0.88 -4.27
N ALA A 21 15.56 0.07 -3.71
CA ALA A 21 14.57 0.53 -2.76
C ALA A 21 15.23 1.02 -1.46
N ILE A 22 16.19 0.26 -0.94
CA ILE A 22 16.95 0.60 0.26
C ILE A 22 17.75 1.89 0.05
N SER A 23 18.49 2.00 -1.07
CA SER A 23 19.26 3.20 -1.40
C SER A 23 18.35 4.44 -1.37
N ARG A 24 17.22 4.41 -2.07
CA ARG A 24 16.28 5.54 -2.11
C ARG A 24 15.74 5.94 -0.74
N LEU A 25 15.38 4.95 0.08
CA LEU A 25 14.89 5.23 1.44
C LEU A 25 15.99 5.78 2.33
N LYS A 26 17.22 5.28 2.18
CA LYS A 26 18.38 5.80 2.91
C LYS A 26 18.66 7.25 2.54
N ASP A 27 18.66 7.57 1.25
CA ASP A 27 18.88 8.94 0.77
C ASP A 27 17.84 9.90 1.35
N THR A 28 16.54 9.52 1.29
CA THR A 28 15.44 10.31 1.89
C THR A 28 15.60 10.46 3.41
N MET A 29 16.02 9.39 4.10
CA MET A 29 16.25 9.46 5.54
C MET A 29 17.39 10.40 5.91
N ILE A 30 18.48 10.38 5.13
CA ILE A 30 19.64 11.28 5.31
C ILE A 30 19.26 12.73 5.02
N GLU A 31 18.45 12.97 3.99
CA GLU A 31 17.94 14.31 3.68
C GLU A 31 17.13 14.91 4.85
N ILE A 32 16.31 14.12 5.52
CA ILE A 32 15.53 14.55 6.68
C ILE A 32 16.40 14.67 7.94
N TRP A 33 17.30 13.72 8.15
CA TRP A 33 18.18 13.65 9.31
C TRP A 33 19.63 13.37 8.92
N PRO A 34 20.42 14.35 8.54
CA PRO A 34 21.80 14.14 8.09
C PRO A 34 22.69 13.32 9.05
N LYS A 35 22.42 13.42 10.37
CA LYS A 35 23.17 12.70 11.41
C LYS A 35 23.02 11.16 11.33
N VAL A 36 22.03 10.65 10.60
CA VAL A 36 21.86 9.20 10.47
C VAL A 36 22.72 8.59 9.35
N ALA A 37 23.43 9.41 8.58
CA ALA A 37 24.26 8.93 7.47
C ALA A 37 25.32 7.90 7.92
N GLU A 38 25.86 8.07 9.12
CA GLU A 38 26.90 7.22 9.70
C GLU A 38 26.33 5.97 10.41
N ILE A 39 25.00 5.89 10.58
CA ILE A 39 24.37 4.77 11.27
C ILE A 39 24.20 3.61 10.29
N PRO A 40 24.72 2.41 10.62
CA PRO A 40 24.58 1.26 9.75
C PRO A 40 23.13 0.78 9.71
N ILE A 41 22.66 0.36 8.54
CA ILE A 41 21.37 -0.30 8.36
C ILE A 41 21.51 -1.75 8.84
N ALA A 42 20.81 -2.10 9.90
CA ALA A 42 20.84 -3.44 10.46
C ALA A 42 19.92 -4.40 9.68
N TYR A 43 18.75 -3.94 9.28
CA TYR A 43 17.76 -4.73 8.56
C TYR A 43 17.04 -3.87 7.54
N SER A 44 16.68 -4.47 6.42
CA SER A 44 15.84 -3.86 5.40
C SER A 44 14.92 -4.92 4.82
N TRP A 45 13.72 -4.50 4.44
CA TRP A 45 12.74 -5.35 3.78
C TRP A 45 11.85 -4.51 2.88
N SER A 46 11.26 -5.15 1.91
CA SER A 46 10.29 -4.53 1.02
C SER A 46 9.03 -5.40 0.92
N GLY A 47 7.98 -4.83 0.36
CA GLY A 47 6.73 -5.52 0.11
C GLY A 47 5.86 -4.74 -0.87
N ASN A 48 5.00 -5.47 -1.57
CA ASN A 48 4.07 -4.87 -2.50
C ASN A 48 2.78 -4.45 -1.80
N THR A 49 2.32 -3.25 -2.10
CA THR A 49 1.02 -2.74 -1.63
C THR A 49 0.01 -2.82 -2.75
N GLY A 50 -1.15 -3.45 -2.47
CA GLY A 50 -2.27 -3.50 -3.42
C GLY A 50 -3.02 -2.18 -3.47
N PHE A 51 -3.11 -1.59 -4.66
CA PHE A 51 -3.91 -0.40 -4.92
C PHE A 51 -5.13 -0.76 -5.78
N THR A 52 -6.29 -0.27 -5.39
CA THR A 52 -7.49 -0.28 -6.22
C THR A 52 -7.51 0.93 -7.14
N PHE A 53 -8.22 0.84 -8.26
CA PHE A 53 -8.28 1.93 -9.23
C PHE A 53 -8.88 3.22 -8.64
N ASN A 54 -9.85 3.10 -7.74
CA ASN A 54 -10.48 4.23 -7.06
C ASN A 54 -9.80 4.62 -5.74
N GLN A 55 -8.69 3.97 -5.40
CA GLN A 55 -7.91 4.16 -4.17
C GLN A 55 -8.73 3.97 -2.88
N LEU A 56 -9.83 3.23 -2.95
CA LEU A 56 -10.68 2.91 -1.80
C LEU A 56 -10.61 1.42 -1.48
N PRO A 57 -10.68 1.04 -0.21
CA PRO A 57 -10.89 -0.34 0.17
C PRO A 57 -12.21 -0.89 -0.35
N HIS A 58 -12.25 -2.18 -0.56
CA HIS A 58 -13.44 -2.91 -0.96
C HIS A 58 -13.73 -4.03 0.03
N VAL A 59 -14.99 -4.11 0.43
CA VAL A 59 -15.50 -5.13 1.32
C VAL A 59 -16.70 -5.80 0.66
N GLY A 60 -16.75 -7.10 0.68
CA GLY A 60 -17.87 -7.83 0.08
C GLY A 60 -17.76 -9.33 0.22
N GLN A 61 -18.57 -10.01 -0.59
CA GLN A 61 -18.62 -11.46 -0.69
C GLN A 61 -18.62 -11.86 -2.16
N ILE A 62 -17.83 -12.85 -2.49
CA ILE A 62 -17.82 -13.52 -3.81
C ILE A 62 -17.98 -15.01 -3.53
N ASN A 63 -19.06 -15.59 -4.05
CA ASN A 63 -19.51 -16.92 -3.63
C ASN A 63 -19.62 -16.94 -2.09
N ASP A 64 -19.06 -17.90 -1.40
CA ASP A 64 -19.10 -17.97 0.07
C ASP A 64 -17.84 -17.37 0.74
N ILE A 65 -17.03 -16.63 0.00
CA ILE A 65 -15.81 -16.02 0.50
C ILE A 65 -16.05 -14.54 0.78
N TYR A 66 -15.95 -14.16 2.04
CA TYR A 66 -15.96 -12.77 2.48
C TYR A 66 -14.56 -12.17 2.35
N TYR A 67 -14.48 -10.93 1.90
CA TYR A 67 -13.20 -10.26 1.69
C TYR A 67 -13.19 -8.81 2.15
N ALA A 68 -12.00 -8.34 2.55
CA ALA A 68 -11.64 -6.94 2.65
C ALA A 68 -10.27 -6.76 2.01
N MET A 69 -10.17 -5.88 1.03
CA MET A 69 -8.93 -5.71 0.26
C MET A 69 -8.75 -4.28 -0.26
N GLY A 70 -7.57 -4.01 -0.82
CA GLY A 70 -7.29 -2.75 -1.51
C GLY A 70 -7.10 -1.58 -0.55
N PHE A 71 -6.40 -1.78 0.55
CA PHE A 71 -6.19 -0.74 1.58
C PHE A 71 -5.29 0.42 1.13
N CYS A 72 -4.67 0.33 -0.03
CA CYS A 72 -3.88 1.39 -0.67
C CYS A 72 -2.82 2.03 0.24
N GLY A 73 -2.12 1.20 1.04
CA GLY A 73 -1.10 1.64 1.99
C GLY A 73 -1.61 1.90 3.41
N SER A 74 -2.93 2.04 3.63
CA SER A 74 -3.53 2.33 4.95
C SER A 74 -3.95 1.07 5.72
N GLY A 75 -3.40 -0.10 5.37
CA GLY A 75 -3.78 -1.40 5.92
C GLY A 75 -3.64 -1.50 7.44
N THR A 76 -2.64 -0.88 8.03
CA THR A 76 -2.42 -0.90 9.49
C THR A 76 -3.64 -0.41 10.29
N VAL A 77 -4.35 0.59 9.77
CA VAL A 77 -5.54 1.15 10.39
C VAL A 77 -6.82 0.52 9.87
N LEU A 78 -6.92 0.36 8.54
CA LEU A 78 -8.16 -0.07 7.90
C LEU A 78 -8.39 -1.58 7.96
N ALA A 79 -7.34 -2.40 7.95
CA ALA A 79 -7.51 -3.84 7.95
C ALA A 79 -8.16 -4.37 9.25
N PRO A 80 -7.79 -3.95 10.46
CA PRO A 80 -8.48 -4.35 11.68
C PRO A 80 -9.95 -3.93 11.69
N TYR A 81 -10.24 -2.69 11.29
CA TYR A 81 -11.60 -2.18 11.24
C TYR A 81 -12.46 -2.93 10.22
N LEU A 82 -11.98 -3.12 9.00
CA LEU A 82 -12.73 -3.79 7.95
C LEU A 82 -12.81 -5.30 8.19
N GLY A 83 -11.79 -5.91 8.78
CA GLY A 83 -11.85 -7.29 9.24
C GLY A 83 -12.95 -7.52 10.26
N TYR A 84 -13.08 -6.63 11.25
CA TYR A 84 -14.18 -6.62 12.20
C TYR A 84 -15.55 -6.54 11.49
N LYS A 85 -15.68 -5.63 10.50
CA LYS A 85 -16.92 -5.49 9.71
C LYS A 85 -17.24 -6.75 8.91
N VAL A 86 -16.25 -7.33 8.25
CA VAL A 86 -16.39 -8.58 7.49
C VAL A 86 -16.81 -9.75 8.39
N GLY A 87 -16.24 -9.85 9.59
CA GLY A 87 -16.66 -10.85 10.57
C GLY A 87 -18.14 -10.76 10.91
N TYR A 88 -18.67 -9.54 11.11
CA TYR A 88 -20.11 -9.35 11.33
C TYR A 88 -20.96 -9.64 10.08
N GLN A 89 -20.45 -9.36 8.87
CA GLN A 89 -21.15 -9.73 7.63
C GLN A 89 -21.26 -11.25 7.51
N ALA A 90 -20.21 -11.98 7.80
CA ALA A 90 -20.21 -13.43 7.77
C ALA A 90 -21.20 -14.05 8.78
N MET A 91 -21.46 -13.36 9.89
CA MET A 91 -22.49 -13.74 10.86
C MET A 91 -23.91 -13.24 10.51
N GLY A 92 -24.12 -12.64 9.34
CA GLY A 92 -25.40 -12.06 8.95
C GLY A 92 -25.85 -10.84 9.76
N SER A 93 -24.97 -10.22 10.53
CA SER A 93 -25.29 -9.12 11.42
C SER A 93 -25.26 -7.76 10.69
N LYS A 94 -26.29 -6.93 10.97
CA LYS A 94 -26.34 -5.53 10.47
C LYS A 94 -25.15 -4.66 10.93
N ARG A 95 -24.46 -5.05 12.00
CA ARG A 95 -23.26 -4.38 12.48
C ARG A 95 -22.09 -4.45 11.48
N GLY A 96 -22.14 -5.39 10.54
CA GLY A 96 -21.18 -5.50 9.44
C GLY A 96 -21.32 -4.44 8.36
N ALA A 97 -22.39 -3.64 8.37
CA ALA A 97 -22.58 -2.59 7.37
C ALA A 97 -21.43 -1.57 7.40
N THR A 98 -20.94 -1.22 6.20
CA THR A 98 -19.89 -0.22 6.01
C THR A 98 -20.08 0.45 4.64
N ALA A 99 -19.68 1.71 4.52
CA ALA A 99 -19.71 2.43 3.24
C ALA A 99 -18.84 1.74 2.17
N TYR A 100 -17.80 1.03 2.55
CA TYR A 100 -16.92 0.29 1.64
C TYR A 100 -17.59 -0.93 0.98
N SER A 101 -18.69 -1.43 1.52
CA SER A 101 -19.49 -2.51 0.89
C SER A 101 -20.31 -2.01 -0.30
N LEU A 102 -20.50 -0.69 -0.44
CA LEU A 102 -21.26 -0.07 -1.53
C LEU A 102 -20.39 0.18 -2.77
N THR A 103 -19.07 0.12 -2.62
CA THR A 103 -18.13 0.36 -3.70
C THR A 103 -17.96 -0.91 -4.54
N LYS A 104 -18.44 -0.90 -5.78
CA LYS A 104 -18.20 -2.00 -6.72
C LYS A 104 -16.73 -2.01 -7.16
N LEU A 105 -16.10 -3.16 -7.11
CA LEU A 105 -14.79 -3.38 -7.73
C LEU A 105 -14.90 -3.10 -9.24
N LYS A 106 -14.30 -2.00 -9.67
CA LYS A 106 -14.18 -1.70 -11.09
C LYS A 106 -12.83 -2.25 -11.57
N LEU A 107 -12.87 -3.18 -12.50
CA LEU A 107 -11.67 -3.58 -13.23
C LEU A 107 -11.29 -2.41 -14.14
N SER A 108 -10.03 -2.00 -14.08
CA SER A 108 -9.51 -1.05 -15.07
C SER A 108 -9.49 -1.74 -16.44
N PRO A 109 -10.00 -1.10 -17.49
CA PRO A 109 -9.86 -1.65 -18.85
C PRO A 109 -8.40 -1.85 -19.26
N LEU A 110 -7.47 -1.15 -18.62
CA LEU A 110 -6.02 -1.32 -18.81
C LEU A 110 -5.45 -2.56 -18.11
N ASN A 111 -6.20 -3.21 -17.21
CA ASN A 111 -5.80 -4.50 -16.61
C ASN A 111 -5.95 -5.69 -17.58
N LEU A 112 -6.54 -5.49 -18.75
CA LEU A 112 -6.54 -6.49 -19.83
C LEU A 112 -5.11 -6.73 -20.39
N LEU A 113 -4.21 -5.76 -20.22
CA LEU A 113 -2.78 -5.92 -20.41
C LEU A 113 -2.21 -6.36 -19.06
N SER A 114 -1.73 -7.59 -18.97
CA SER A 114 -1.26 -8.27 -17.75
C SER A 114 -0.21 -7.52 -16.91
N LYS A 115 0.24 -6.36 -17.37
CA LYS A 115 1.18 -5.47 -16.66
C LYS A 115 0.68 -4.03 -16.70
N PRO A 116 0.64 -3.30 -15.57
CA PRO A 116 0.19 -1.91 -15.51
C PRO A 116 1.27 -0.95 -16.02
N TYR A 117 1.58 -0.99 -17.31
CA TYR A 117 2.61 -0.12 -17.94
C TYR A 117 2.36 1.38 -17.71
N PHE A 118 1.11 1.79 -17.51
CA PHE A 118 0.77 3.18 -17.20
C PHE A 118 1.34 3.65 -15.84
N LEU A 119 1.62 2.73 -14.91
CA LEU A 119 2.26 3.08 -13.63
C LEU A 119 3.68 3.57 -13.82
N ASN A 120 4.40 3.10 -14.83
CA ASN A 120 5.74 3.57 -15.14
C ASN A 120 5.70 5.05 -15.53
N ILE A 121 4.75 5.42 -16.40
CA ILE A 121 4.56 6.80 -16.85
C ILE A 121 4.12 7.67 -15.68
N LEU A 122 3.22 7.18 -14.84
CA LEU A 122 2.75 7.89 -13.66
C LEU A 122 3.87 8.07 -12.62
N ASP A 123 4.73 7.07 -12.41
CA ASP A 123 5.88 7.17 -11.51
C ASP A 123 6.87 8.26 -11.98
N ILE A 124 7.19 8.26 -13.27
CA ILE A 124 8.05 9.29 -13.86
C ILE A 124 7.41 10.68 -13.71
N TRP A 125 6.13 10.82 -14.04
CA TRP A 125 5.41 12.08 -13.96
C TRP A 125 5.33 12.63 -12.53
N THR A 126 5.02 11.77 -11.54
CA THR A 126 4.96 12.17 -10.14
C THR A 126 6.32 12.61 -9.61
N ARG A 127 7.41 11.93 -9.99
CA ARG A 127 8.78 12.33 -9.63
C ARG A 127 9.15 13.67 -10.19
N LEU A 128 8.87 13.90 -11.47
CA LEU A 128 9.17 15.18 -12.13
C LEU A 128 8.36 16.35 -11.53
N LYS A 129 7.20 16.10 -10.98
CA LYS A 129 6.30 17.13 -10.48
C LYS A 129 6.43 17.40 -8.97
N PHE A 130 6.74 16.38 -8.18
CA PHE A 130 6.67 16.45 -6.72
C PHE A 130 8.00 16.18 -6.00
N ASP A 131 8.97 15.54 -6.67
CA ASP A 131 10.31 15.28 -6.11
C ASP A 131 11.29 16.40 -6.55
N ARG A 132 10.90 17.67 -6.33
CA ARG A 132 11.80 18.83 -6.45
C ARG A 132 12.21 19.32 -5.10
#